data_eca384712b6d9bea17583415b1dde174
#
_entry.id   eca384712b6d9bea17583415b1dde174
#
_cell.length_a   1.000
_cell.length_b   1.000
_cell.length_c   1.000
_cell.angle_alpha   90.00
_cell.angle_beta   90.00
_cell.angle_gamma   90.00
#
_symmetry.space_group_name_H-M   'P 1'
#
loop_
_entity.id
_entity.type
_entity.pdbx_description
1 polymer ?
#
loop_
_entity_poly.entity_id
_entity_poly.type
_entity_poly.pdbx_seq_one_letter_code
_entity_poly.pdbx_strand_id
1 'polypeptide(L)'
;MKKTIKSSKILGPLFQLTAGSAIAQLITIMVSPLTTRLFTSEDLGIYTLILTIISIFGPVLNGKFDMSIVKSKDHDELVDYLNLSLIIGFLFSIFVSVGYTVYLFNNKVIMEKVGLIIFVILPIILMASALINTLTSLNNFEKNYYLISKVYVVRNISQNIMMISVGLIHLGVIGLILSQLASLFFGIKSQAVSLKKELIFM
;
A
#
# COMPACT_ATOMS: atom_id res chain seq x y z
N MET A 1 21.17 -27.60 26.98
CA MET A 1 19.72 -27.72 26.84
C MET A 1 19.31 -27.05 25.50
N LYS A 2 19.04 -27.81 24.45
CA LYS A 2 18.51 -27.30 23.19
C LYS A 2 17.03 -26.95 23.38
N LYS A 3 16.68 -25.65 23.41
CA LYS A 3 15.29 -25.21 23.28
C LYS A 3 14.80 -25.60 21.89
N THR A 4 14.09 -26.68 21.80
CA THR A 4 13.31 -27.02 20.61
C THR A 4 12.22 -25.96 20.49
N ILE A 5 12.47 -24.93 19.67
CA ILE A 5 11.48 -23.92 19.30
C ILE A 5 10.33 -24.72 18.67
N LYS A 6 9.16 -24.67 19.27
CA LYS A 6 7.96 -25.34 18.75
C LYS A 6 7.68 -24.73 17.37
N SER A 7 8.19 -25.36 16.33
CA SER A 7 8.11 -24.99 14.91
C SER A 7 6.66 -24.68 14.47
N SER A 8 5.68 -25.35 15.07
CA SER A 8 4.25 -25.15 14.73
C SER A 8 3.68 -23.78 15.10
N LYS A 9 4.24 -23.05 16.09
CA LYS A 9 3.72 -21.72 16.47
C LYS A 9 4.14 -20.60 15.52
N ILE A 10 5.18 -20.80 14.70
CA ILE A 10 5.70 -19.81 13.76
C ILE A 10 5.20 -20.12 12.34
N LEU A 11 5.05 -21.40 12.00
CA LEU A 11 4.65 -21.84 10.66
C LEU A 11 3.24 -21.39 10.29
N GLY A 12 2.29 -21.41 11.22
CA GLY A 12 0.91 -20.99 10.96
C GLY A 12 0.80 -19.52 10.50
N PRO A 13 1.33 -18.56 11.28
CA PRO A 13 1.35 -17.15 10.87
C PRO A 13 2.08 -16.90 9.54
N LEU A 14 3.25 -17.52 9.35
CA LEU A 14 4.00 -17.41 8.09
C LEU A 14 3.19 -17.94 6.90
N PHE A 15 2.54 -19.10 7.06
CA PHE A 15 1.70 -19.66 6.02
C PHE A 15 0.51 -18.74 5.66
N GLN A 16 -0.15 -18.15 6.66
CA GLN A 16 -1.25 -17.22 6.43
C GLN A 16 -0.81 -15.98 5.62
N LEU A 17 0.32 -15.36 5.98
CA LEU A 17 0.85 -14.20 5.28
C LEU A 17 1.28 -14.55 3.85
N THR A 18 2.00 -15.67 3.69
CA THR A 18 2.47 -16.13 2.38
C THR A 18 1.31 -16.54 1.47
N ALA A 19 0.31 -17.24 1.99
CA ALA A 19 -0.86 -17.64 1.23
C ALA A 19 -1.63 -16.43 0.66
N GLY A 20 -1.84 -15.38 1.47
CA GLY A 20 -2.53 -14.17 1.03
C GLY A 20 -1.77 -13.43 -0.08
N SER A 21 -0.46 -13.28 0.07
CA SER A 21 0.36 -12.65 -0.97
C SER A 21 0.44 -13.50 -2.24
N ALA A 22 0.54 -14.83 -2.13
CA ALA A 22 0.55 -15.74 -3.27
C ALA A 22 -0.78 -15.71 -4.05
N ILE A 23 -1.92 -15.73 -3.36
CA ILE A 23 -3.24 -15.59 -3.99
C ILE A 23 -3.35 -14.25 -4.72
N ALA A 24 -2.92 -13.15 -4.09
CA ALA A 24 -2.92 -11.83 -4.72
C ALA A 24 -2.07 -11.80 -6.00
N GLN A 25 -0.89 -12.42 -5.99
CA GLN A 25 -0.02 -12.53 -7.17
C GLN A 25 -0.65 -13.37 -8.29
N LEU A 26 -1.27 -14.50 -7.96
CA LEU A 26 -1.97 -15.33 -8.94
C LEU A 26 -3.11 -14.57 -9.63
N ILE A 27 -3.90 -13.79 -8.88
CA ILE A 27 -4.95 -12.93 -9.44
C ILE A 27 -4.36 -11.92 -10.42
N THR A 28 -3.27 -11.26 -10.06
CA THR A 28 -2.58 -10.30 -10.94
C THR A 28 -2.11 -10.96 -12.24
N ILE A 29 -1.51 -12.15 -12.15
CA ILE A 29 -1.04 -12.90 -13.33
C ILE A 29 -2.22 -13.27 -14.24
N MET A 30 -3.34 -13.73 -13.67
CA MET A 30 -4.54 -14.09 -14.44
C MET A 30 -5.17 -12.89 -15.14
N VAL A 31 -5.13 -11.71 -14.53
CA VAL A 31 -5.72 -10.47 -15.08
C VAL A 31 -4.76 -9.77 -16.06
N SER A 32 -3.45 -10.02 -15.97
CA SER A 32 -2.44 -9.37 -16.80
C SER A 32 -2.72 -9.41 -18.31
N PRO A 33 -3.14 -10.54 -18.93
CA PRO A 33 -3.47 -10.56 -20.36
C PRO A 33 -4.64 -9.64 -20.74
N LEU A 34 -5.58 -9.45 -19.83
CA LEU A 34 -6.72 -8.55 -20.05
C LEU A 34 -6.26 -7.09 -19.93
N THR A 35 -5.45 -6.77 -18.94
CA THR A 35 -4.90 -5.43 -18.74
C THR A 35 -4.08 -4.97 -19.95
N THR A 36 -3.24 -5.84 -20.52
CA THR A 36 -2.43 -5.52 -21.69
C THR A 36 -3.25 -5.33 -22.98
N ARG A 37 -4.49 -5.80 -23.03
CA ARG A 37 -5.43 -5.54 -24.13
C ARG A 37 -6.23 -4.26 -23.95
N LEU A 38 -6.47 -3.83 -22.71
CA LEU A 38 -7.27 -2.66 -22.38
C LEU A 38 -6.47 -1.36 -22.36
N PHE A 39 -5.17 -1.43 -22.14
CA PHE A 39 -4.30 -0.28 -22.04
C PHE A 39 -3.17 -0.34 -23.05
N THR A 40 -2.73 0.83 -23.54
CA THR A 40 -1.58 0.91 -24.44
C THR A 40 -0.27 0.63 -23.69
N SER A 41 0.76 0.24 -24.42
CA SER A 41 2.10 0.05 -23.84
C SER A 41 2.65 1.33 -23.23
N GLU A 42 2.28 2.49 -23.78
CA GLU A 42 2.65 3.81 -23.27
C GLU A 42 1.95 4.09 -21.91
N ASP A 43 0.64 3.81 -21.81
CA ASP A 43 -0.12 3.97 -20.56
C ASP A 43 0.46 3.11 -19.43
N LEU A 44 0.77 1.85 -19.74
CA LEU A 44 1.39 0.92 -18.80
C LEU A 44 2.81 1.38 -18.40
N GLY A 45 3.58 1.91 -19.35
CA GLY A 45 4.92 2.45 -19.10
C GLY A 45 4.89 3.63 -18.13
N ILE A 46 4.03 4.64 -18.39
CA ILE A 46 3.88 5.81 -17.52
C ILE A 46 3.37 5.40 -16.13
N TYR A 47 2.38 4.51 -16.06
CA TYR A 47 1.88 3.97 -14.81
C TYR A 47 2.99 3.27 -14.00
N THR A 48 3.82 2.46 -14.66
CA THR A 48 4.95 1.78 -14.02
C THR A 48 5.97 2.76 -13.46
N LEU A 49 6.26 3.86 -14.15
CA LEU A 49 7.13 4.93 -13.64
C LEU A 49 6.56 5.53 -12.34
N ILE A 50 5.25 5.78 -12.29
CA ILE A 50 4.60 6.30 -11.08
C ILE A 50 4.64 5.26 -9.96
N LEU A 51 4.41 3.97 -10.26
CA LEU A 51 4.51 2.90 -9.27
C LEU A 51 5.93 2.71 -8.73
N THR A 52 6.95 3.02 -9.53
CA THR A 52 8.35 2.89 -9.11
C THR A 52 8.64 3.75 -7.87
N ILE A 53 8.13 4.98 -7.81
CA ILE A 53 8.28 5.84 -6.63
C ILE A 53 7.62 5.23 -5.39
N ILE A 54 6.41 4.70 -5.56
CA ILE A 54 5.70 4.03 -4.46
C ILE A 54 6.48 2.80 -3.99
N SER A 55 7.09 2.06 -4.91
CA SER A 55 7.85 0.86 -4.59
C SER A 55 9.19 1.16 -3.89
N ILE A 56 9.87 2.24 -4.29
CA ILE A 56 11.16 2.64 -3.70
C ILE A 56 10.94 3.29 -2.33
N PHE A 57 10.05 4.26 -2.25
CA PHE A 57 9.87 5.04 -1.04
C PHE A 57 8.84 4.45 -0.08
N GLY A 58 7.83 3.71 -0.58
CA GLY A 58 6.78 3.09 0.22
C GLY A 58 7.30 2.40 1.49
N PRO A 59 8.30 1.51 1.41
CA PRO A 59 8.86 0.82 2.58
C PRO A 59 9.57 1.72 3.60
N VAL A 60 9.90 2.95 3.26
CA VAL A 60 10.65 3.88 4.15
C VAL A 60 9.90 5.15 4.49
N LEU A 61 8.68 5.34 3.97
CA LEU A 61 7.86 6.53 4.21
C LEU A 61 7.71 6.87 5.69
N ASN A 62 7.53 5.86 6.53
CA ASN A 62 7.33 6.01 7.98
C ASN A 62 8.65 6.11 8.76
N GLY A 63 9.81 6.30 8.11
CA GLY A 63 11.11 6.33 8.77
C GLY A 63 11.45 5.07 9.57
N LYS A 64 10.77 3.94 9.24
CA LYS A 64 10.85 2.66 9.95
C LYS A 64 10.31 2.67 11.39
N PHE A 65 9.64 3.74 11.83
CA PHE A 65 8.94 3.75 13.11
C PHE A 65 7.76 2.76 13.13
N ASP A 66 7.21 2.43 11.97
CA ASP A 66 6.25 1.35 11.80
C ASP A 66 6.78 0.00 12.32
N MET A 67 8.07 -0.29 12.15
CA MET A 67 8.69 -1.50 12.72
C MET A 67 8.87 -1.44 14.24
N SER A 68 8.96 -0.24 14.81
CA SER A 68 9.06 -0.05 16.26
C SER A 68 7.74 -0.36 16.96
N ILE A 69 6.59 -0.10 16.29
CA ILE A 69 5.25 -0.48 16.75
C ILE A 69 5.20 -1.97 17.12
N VAL A 70 5.76 -2.84 16.27
CA VAL A 70 5.74 -4.30 16.48
C VAL A 70 6.56 -4.73 17.68
N LYS A 71 7.51 -3.89 18.13
CA LYS A 71 8.43 -4.18 19.24
C LYS A 71 8.03 -3.50 20.54
N SER A 72 6.97 -2.70 20.57
CA SER A 72 6.49 -1.98 21.76
C SER A 72 6.26 -2.95 22.92
N LYS A 73 6.59 -2.51 24.12
CA LYS A 73 6.50 -3.33 25.33
C LYS A 73 5.23 -3.01 26.13
N ASP A 74 4.80 -1.78 26.08
CA ASP A 74 3.62 -1.25 26.75
C ASP A 74 2.76 -0.42 25.82
N HIS A 75 1.61 0.03 26.33
CA HIS A 75 0.62 0.77 25.55
C HIS A 75 1.09 2.19 25.23
N ASP A 76 1.78 2.85 26.15
CA ASP A 76 2.24 4.23 25.96
C ASP A 76 3.31 4.28 24.85
N GLU A 77 4.27 3.35 24.90
CA GLU A 77 5.29 3.19 23.84
C GLU A 77 4.65 2.88 22.48
N LEU A 78 3.59 2.06 22.46
CA LEU A 78 2.82 1.77 21.24
C LEU A 78 2.21 3.03 20.64
N VAL A 79 1.52 3.84 21.44
CA VAL A 79 0.87 5.08 21.01
C VAL A 79 1.91 6.09 20.51
N ASP A 80 3.03 6.23 21.17
CA ASP A 80 4.12 7.12 20.76
C ASP A 80 4.66 6.72 19.38
N TYR A 81 4.96 5.44 19.15
CA TYR A 81 5.42 4.97 17.85
C TYR A 81 4.35 5.06 16.75
N LEU A 82 3.07 4.87 17.07
CA LEU A 82 1.97 5.10 16.14
C LEU A 82 1.95 6.56 15.69
N ASN A 83 2.00 7.51 16.62
CA ASN A 83 2.00 8.93 16.33
C ASN A 83 3.21 9.34 15.51
N LEU A 84 4.42 8.91 15.90
CA LEU A 84 5.65 9.18 15.16
C LEU A 84 5.60 8.60 13.74
N SER A 85 5.14 7.36 13.59
CA SER A 85 4.99 6.70 12.30
C SER A 85 4.05 7.48 11.38
N LEU A 86 2.91 7.96 11.89
CA LEU A 86 1.93 8.74 11.12
C LEU A 86 2.47 10.11 10.74
N ILE A 87 3.07 10.86 11.68
CA ILE A 87 3.59 12.21 11.44
C ILE A 87 4.72 12.16 10.40
N ILE A 88 5.70 11.28 10.61
CA ILE A 88 6.83 11.14 9.69
C ILE A 88 6.36 10.63 8.34
N GLY A 89 5.45 9.64 8.32
CA GLY A 89 4.86 9.13 7.09
C GLY A 89 4.16 10.20 6.27
N PHE A 90 3.40 11.08 6.93
CA PHE A 90 2.73 12.20 6.30
C PHE A 90 3.72 13.22 5.73
N LEU A 91 4.68 13.70 6.54
CA LEU A 91 5.67 14.70 6.13
C LEU A 91 6.55 14.18 4.99
N PHE A 92 7.04 12.95 5.11
CA PHE A 92 7.90 12.35 4.10
C PHE A 92 7.15 12.05 2.80
N SER A 93 5.86 11.69 2.87
CA SER A 93 5.01 11.53 1.68
C SER A 93 4.86 12.83 0.90
N ILE A 94 4.67 13.97 1.58
CA ILE A 94 4.64 15.29 0.94
C ILE A 94 5.99 15.60 0.29
N PHE A 95 7.09 15.42 1.03
CA PHE A 95 8.43 15.72 0.54
C PHE A 95 8.76 14.92 -0.73
N VAL A 96 8.54 13.59 -0.71
CA VAL A 96 8.78 12.71 -1.85
C VAL A 96 7.87 13.08 -3.03
N SER A 97 6.59 13.35 -2.77
CA SER A 97 5.64 13.70 -3.83
C SER A 97 6.00 15.00 -4.52
N VAL A 98 6.40 16.03 -3.78
CA VAL A 98 6.84 17.31 -4.36
C VAL A 98 8.08 17.11 -5.23
N GLY A 99 9.11 16.43 -4.71
CA GLY A 99 10.34 16.15 -5.47
C GLY A 99 10.07 15.39 -6.76
N TYR A 100 9.23 14.36 -6.69
CA TYR A 100 8.91 13.56 -7.87
C TYR A 100 8.01 14.27 -8.87
N THR A 101 7.08 15.09 -8.39
CA THR A 101 6.21 15.86 -9.28
C THR A 101 6.99 16.91 -10.04
N VAL A 102 7.99 17.54 -9.40
CA VAL A 102 8.94 18.45 -10.10
C VAL A 102 9.71 17.70 -11.19
N TYR A 103 10.15 16.46 -10.91
CA TYR A 103 10.79 15.61 -11.93
C TYR A 103 9.84 15.30 -13.09
N LEU A 104 8.60 14.91 -12.82
CA LEU A 104 7.60 14.61 -13.86
C LEU A 104 7.24 15.84 -14.69
N PHE A 105 7.20 17.03 -14.07
CA PHE A 105 6.88 18.28 -14.76
C PHE A 105 7.85 18.59 -15.92
N ASN A 106 9.10 18.17 -15.80
CA ASN A 106 10.08 18.33 -16.88
C ASN A 106 9.88 17.35 -18.04
N ASN A 107 9.01 16.35 -17.88
CA ASN A 107 8.73 15.34 -18.92
C ASN A 107 7.39 15.64 -19.60
N LYS A 108 7.44 16.31 -20.78
CA LYS A 108 6.26 16.72 -21.52
C LYS A 108 5.32 15.57 -21.87
N VAL A 109 5.86 14.39 -22.23
CA VAL A 109 5.06 13.22 -22.61
C VAL A 109 4.20 12.73 -21.44
N ILE A 110 4.76 12.69 -20.24
CA ILE A 110 4.05 12.26 -19.04
C ILE A 110 3.00 13.31 -18.66
N MET A 111 3.35 14.59 -18.71
CA MET A 111 2.45 15.69 -18.36
C MET A 111 1.27 15.80 -19.32
N GLU A 112 1.44 15.52 -20.60
CA GLU A 112 0.35 15.49 -21.57
C GLU A 112 -0.68 14.39 -21.25
N LYS A 113 -0.21 13.21 -20.79
CA LYS A 113 -1.08 12.06 -20.48
C LYS A 113 -1.73 12.13 -19.10
N VAL A 114 -1.02 12.61 -18.11
CA VAL A 114 -1.46 12.59 -16.70
C VAL A 114 -2.01 13.95 -16.27
N GLY A 115 -1.50 15.03 -16.84
CA GLY A 115 -1.91 16.40 -16.51
C GLY A 115 -1.55 16.81 -15.09
N LEU A 116 -2.12 17.92 -14.66
CA LEU A 116 -1.86 18.50 -13.33
C LEU A 116 -2.47 17.66 -12.19
N ILE A 117 -3.33 16.70 -12.49
CA ILE A 117 -3.99 15.88 -11.48
C ILE A 117 -2.99 15.04 -10.66
N ILE A 118 -1.80 14.73 -11.23
CA ILE A 118 -0.74 13.99 -10.55
C ILE A 118 -0.23 14.72 -9.30
N PHE A 119 -0.25 16.06 -9.28
CA PHE A 119 0.16 16.88 -8.12
C PHE A 119 -0.71 16.64 -6.89
N VAL A 120 -1.96 16.21 -7.09
CA VAL A 120 -2.90 15.92 -6.00
C VAL A 120 -2.92 14.43 -5.69
N ILE A 121 -2.95 13.59 -6.72
CA ILE A 121 -3.12 12.14 -6.52
C ILE A 121 -1.88 11.49 -5.94
N LEU A 122 -0.68 11.88 -6.36
CA LEU A 122 0.57 11.27 -5.88
C LEU A 122 0.78 11.45 -4.37
N PRO A 123 0.65 12.65 -3.78
CA PRO A 123 0.68 12.80 -2.33
C PRO A 123 -0.33 11.91 -1.61
N ILE A 124 -1.57 11.85 -2.11
CA ILE A 124 -2.64 11.04 -1.51
C ILE A 124 -2.27 9.54 -1.53
N ILE A 125 -1.71 9.04 -2.64
CA ILE A 125 -1.26 7.65 -2.74
C ILE A 125 -0.13 7.36 -1.74
N LEU A 126 0.87 8.24 -1.63
CA LEU A 126 1.98 8.06 -0.70
C LEU A 126 1.52 8.12 0.76
N MET A 127 0.65 9.07 1.11
CA MET A 127 0.04 9.17 2.45
C MET A 127 -0.79 7.93 2.78
N ALA A 128 -1.62 7.46 1.85
CA ALA A 128 -2.40 6.24 2.02
C ALA A 128 -1.50 5.01 2.18
N SER A 129 -0.36 4.96 1.47
CA SER A 129 0.64 3.90 1.61
C SER A 129 1.31 3.94 2.98
N ALA A 130 1.70 5.12 3.48
CA ALA A 130 2.27 5.31 4.81
C ALA A 130 1.27 4.87 5.90
N LEU A 131 -0.01 5.24 5.76
CA LEU A 131 -1.06 4.82 6.68
C LEU A 131 -1.24 3.29 6.68
N ILE A 132 -1.22 2.64 5.52
CA ILE A 132 -1.29 1.18 5.42
C ILE A 132 -0.10 0.51 6.11
N ASN A 133 1.12 1.06 5.97
CA ASN A 133 2.30 0.51 6.67
C ASN A 133 2.09 0.55 8.19
N THR A 134 1.67 1.69 8.73
CA THR A 134 1.38 1.85 10.17
C THR A 134 0.30 0.88 10.64
N LEU A 135 -0.83 0.78 9.90
CA LEU A 135 -1.91 -0.14 10.22
C LEU A 135 -1.49 -1.62 10.13
N THR A 136 -0.65 -1.95 9.15
CA THR A 136 -0.11 -3.31 9.01
C THR A 136 0.79 -3.66 10.20
N SER A 137 1.61 -2.71 10.67
CA SER A 137 2.47 -2.90 11.82
C SER A 137 1.68 -3.01 13.13
N LEU A 138 0.59 -2.25 13.28
CA LEU A 138 -0.35 -2.41 14.39
C LEU A 138 -1.00 -3.79 14.39
N ASN A 139 -1.51 -4.24 13.24
CA ASN A 139 -2.08 -5.59 13.11
C ASN A 139 -1.03 -6.70 13.34
N ASN A 140 0.25 -6.45 13.01
CA ASN A 140 1.35 -7.36 13.36
C ASN A 140 1.59 -7.41 14.88
N PHE A 141 1.54 -6.27 15.56
CA PHE A 141 1.62 -6.21 17.02
C PHE A 141 0.50 -7.01 17.68
N GLU A 142 -0.74 -6.84 17.21
CA GLU A 142 -1.92 -7.62 17.65
C GLU A 142 -1.88 -9.11 17.22
N LYS A 143 -0.88 -9.52 16.40
CA LYS A 143 -0.77 -10.86 15.81
C LYS A 143 -1.96 -11.26 14.94
N ASN A 144 -2.63 -10.28 14.33
CA ASN A 144 -3.78 -10.48 13.47
C ASN A 144 -3.35 -10.74 12.01
N TYR A 145 -2.58 -11.80 11.82
CA TYR A 145 -2.00 -12.17 10.51
C TYR A 145 -3.07 -12.51 9.46
N TYR A 146 -4.22 -13.03 9.91
CA TYR A 146 -5.33 -13.29 9.02
C TYR A 146 -5.86 -12.01 8.36
N LEU A 147 -6.01 -10.94 9.15
CA LEU A 147 -6.47 -9.64 8.63
C LEU A 147 -5.46 -9.06 7.63
N ILE A 148 -4.16 -9.13 7.93
CA ILE A 148 -3.11 -8.66 7.02
C ILE A 148 -3.18 -9.43 5.69
N SER A 149 -3.25 -10.76 5.75
CA SER A 149 -3.39 -11.62 4.57
C SER A 149 -4.64 -11.28 3.76
N LYS A 150 -5.79 -11.13 4.43
CA LYS A 150 -7.05 -10.73 3.80
C LYS A 150 -6.94 -9.40 3.09
N VAL A 151 -6.26 -8.43 3.68
CA VAL A 151 -6.07 -7.09 3.10
C VAL A 151 -5.24 -7.15 1.81
N TYR A 152 -4.19 -7.99 1.74
CA TYR A 152 -3.45 -8.18 0.48
C TYR A 152 -4.37 -8.67 -0.64
N VAL A 153 -5.22 -9.65 -0.36
CA VAL A 153 -6.18 -10.18 -1.35
C VAL A 153 -7.22 -9.14 -1.73
N VAL A 154 -7.84 -8.48 -0.75
CA VAL A 154 -8.89 -7.45 -1.00
C VAL A 154 -8.34 -6.30 -1.82
N ARG A 155 -7.14 -5.79 -1.49
CA ARG A 155 -6.49 -4.72 -2.26
C ARG A 155 -6.23 -5.13 -3.70
N ASN A 156 -5.70 -6.33 -3.89
CA ASN A 156 -5.40 -6.84 -5.22
C ASN A 156 -6.68 -7.03 -6.07
N ILE A 157 -7.71 -7.63 -5.49
CA ILE A 157 -9.01 -7.81 -6.16
C ILE A 157 -9.60 -6.44 -6.52
N SER A 158 -9.66 -5.51 -5.56
CA SER A 158 -10.21 -4.17 -5.78
C SER A 158 -9.46 -3.42 -6.89
N GLN A 159 -8.11 -3.51 -6.87
CA GLN A 159 -7.28 -2.90 -7.90
C GLN A 159 -7.57 -3.47 -9.29
N ASN A 160 -7.60 -4.80 -9.42
CA ASN A 160 -7.83 -5.45 -10.71
C ASN A 160 -9.24 -5.19 -11.25
N ILE A 161 -10.28 -5.22 -10.39
CA ILE A 161 -11.64 -4.88 -10.80
C ILE A 161 -11.70 -3.43 -11.30
N MET A 162 -11.12 -2.49 -10.56
CA MET A 162 -11.08 -1.09 -10.98
C MET A 162 -10.27 -0.91 -12.28
N MET A 163 -9.11 -1.59 -12.42
CA MET A 163 -8.31 -1.54 -13.66
C MET A 163 -9.14 -2.00 -14.87
N ILE A 164 -9.85 -3.10 -14.75
CA ILE A 164 -10.71 -3.59 -15.84
C ILE A 164 -11.81 -2.58 -16.14
N SER A 165 -12.50 -2.09 -15.10
CA SER A 165 -13.61 -1.13 -15.25
C SER A 165 -13.17 0.15 -15.94
N VAL A 166 -12.06 0.74 -15.52
CA VAL A 166 -11.53 1.99 -16.13
C VAL A 166 -10.90 1.74 -17.50
N GLY A 167 -10.38 0.53 -17.75
CA GLY A 167 -9.89 0.13 -19.06
C GLY A 167 -11.02 0.04 -20.10
N LEU A 168 -12.19 -0.50 -19.71
CA LEU A 168 -13.37 -0.58 -20.60
C LEU A 168 -13.93 0.79 -20.99
N ILE A 169 -13.74 1.82 -20.17
CA ILE A 169 -14.16 3.20 -20.48
C ILE A 169 -12.99 4.06 -21.01
N HIS A 170 -11.87 3.42 -21.35
CA HIS A 170 -10.69 4.03 -21.97
C HIS A 170 -10.10 5.24 -21.23
N LEU A 171 -10.05 5.21 -19.89
CA LEU A 171 -9.46 6.29 -19.07
C LEU A 171 -7.92 6.35 -19.11
N GLY A 172 -7.26 5.44 -19.81
CA GLY A 172 -5.80 5.43 -19.95
C GLY A 172 -5.05 5.41 -18.61
N VAL A 173 -3.92 6.14 -18.55
CA VAL A 173 -3.05 6.21 -17.37
C VAL A 173 -3.78 6.70 -16.12
N ILE A 174 -4.67 7.68 -16.25
CA ILE A 174 -5.43 8.23 -15.12
C ILE A 174 -6.28 7.13 -14.48
N GLY A 175 -6.91 6.28 -15.29
CA GLY A 175 -7.68 5.14 -14.80
C GLY A 175 -6.82 4.15 -14.00
N LEU A 176 -5.59 3.87 -14.46
CA LEU A 176 -4.65 3.00 -13.75
C LEU A 176 -4.25 3.59 -12.38
N ILE A 177 -3.97 4.89 -12.32
CA ILE A 177 -3.62 5.59 -11.09
C ILE A 177 -4.80 5.59 -10.11
N LEU A 178 -6.02 5.85 -10.58
CA LEU A 178 -7.24 5.80 -9.77
C LEU A 178 -7.51 4.38 -9.23
N SER A 179 -7.20 3.35 -10.01
CA SER A 179 -7.33 1.94 -9.56
C SER A 179 -6.39 1.65 -8.40
N GLN A 180 -5.15 2.16 -8.46
CA GLN A 180 -4.19 2.05 -7.37
C GLN A 180 -4.70 2.75 -6.11
N LEU A 181 -5.20 3.99 -6.25
CA LEU A 181 -5.75 4.76 -5.14
C LEU A 181 -6.94 4.04 -4.49
N ALA A 182 -7.89 3.54 -5.28
CA ALA A 182 -9.02 2.78 -4.78
C ALA A 182 -8.60 1.56 -3.98
N SER A 183 -7.60 0.81 -4.45
CA SER A 183 -7.08 -0.36 -3.73
C SER A 183 -6.54 0.01 -2.34
N LEU A 184 -5.86 1.15 -2.22
CA LEU A 184 -5.35 1.65 -0.95
C LEU A 184 -6.49 2.00 0.02
N PHE A 185 -7.55 2.68 -0.45
CA PHE A 185 -8.71 2.99 0.38
C PHE A 185 -9.43 1.73 0.90
N PHE A 186 -9.61 0.71 0.07
CA PHE A 186 -10.15 -0.57 0.50
C PHE A 186 -9.25 -1.25 1.52
N GLY A 187 -7.93 -1.15 1.36
CA GLY A 187 -6.94 -1.64 2.31
C GLY A 187 -7.04 -0.96 3.67
N ILE A 188 -7.08 0.38 3.69
CA ILE A 188 -7.23 1.18 4.91
C ILE A 188 -8.53 0.83 5.62
N LYS A 189 -9.68 0.82 4.90
CA LYS A 189 -10.98 0.47 5.49
C LYS A 189 -10.96 -0.90 6.15
N SER A 190 -10.31 -1.89 5.52
CA SER A 190 -10.24 -3.24 6.05
C SER A 190 -9.37 -3.35 7.31
N GLN A 191 -8.32 -2.53 7.43
CA GLN A 191 -7.38 -2.54 8.57
C GLN A 191 -7.80 -1.59 9.71
N ALA A 192 -8.59 -0.56 9.43
CA ALA A 192 -8.97 0.46 10.42
C ALA A 192 -9.81 -0.08 11.59
N VAL A 193 -10.29 -1.32 11.51
CA VAL A 193 -10.99 -2.00 12.60
C VAL A 193 -10.10 -2.14 13.84
N SER A 194 -8.81 -2.43 13.65
CA SER A 194 -7.84 -2.53 14.76
C SER A 194 -7.60 -1.18 15.42
N LEU A 195 -7.49 -0.11 14.62
CA LEU A 195 -7.28 1.24 15.13
C LEU A 195 -8.46 1.72 16.00
N LYS A 196 -9.69 1.32 15.64
CA LYS A 196 -10.89 1.63 16.46
C LYS A 196 -10.83 0.99 17.84
N LYS A 197 -10.27 -0.19 17.98
CA LYS A 197 -10.09 -0.85 19.28
C LYS A 197 -9.13 -0.06 20.17
N GLU A 198 -7.96 0.32 19.64
CA GLU A 198 -6.95 1.06 20.39
C GLU A 198 -7.43 2.47 20.79
N LEU A 199 -8.16 3.17 19.90
CA LEU A 199 -8.74 4.50 20.20
C LEU A 199 -9.89 4.49 21.20
N ILE A 200 -10.58 3.36 21.41
CA ILE A 200 -11.64 3.23 22.41
C ILE A 200 -11.05 3.00 23.81
N PHE A 201 -9.81 2.52 23.90
CA PHE A 201 -9.09 2.32 25.16
C PHE A 201 -8.24 3.54 25.58
N MET A 202 -8.22 4.61 24.80
CA MET A 202 -7.71 5.95 25.14
C MET A 202 -8.80 6.79 25.80
#